data_847192bf0babd20c92d0a7d5290ab3c6
#
_entry.id   847192bf0babd20c92d0a7d5290ab3c6
#
_cell.length_a   1.000
_cell.length_b   1.000
_cell.length_c   1.000
_cell.angle_alpha   90.00
_cell.angle_beta   90.00
_cell.angle_gamma   90.00
#
_symmetry.space_group_name_H-M   'P 1'
#
loop_
_entity.id
_entity.type
_entity.pdbx_description
1 polymer ?
#
loop_
_entity_poly.entity_id
_entity_poly.type
_entity_poly.pdbx_seq_one_letter_code
_entity_poly.pdbx_strand_id
1 'polypeptide(L)' 'EEEVEKEIIQRCLTECGGNQVKASALLGITRATLRKRIDNYSIRY' A
#
# COMPACT_ATOMS: atom_id res chain seq x y z
N GLU A 1 -7.70 13.80 -2.55
CA GLU A 1 -8.05 12.79 -1.54
C GLU A 1 -7.48 11.43 -1.87
N GLU A 2 -7.73 10.92 -3.08
CA GLU A 2 -7.18 9.64 -3.51
C GLU A 2 -5.66 9.69 -3.59
N GLU A 3 -5.09 10.83 -3.98
CA GLU A 3 -3.66 10.99 -4.07
C GLU A 3 -2.97 10.88 -2.71
N VAL A 4 -3.60 11.37 -1.66
CA VAL A 4 -3.05 11.28 -0.31
C VAL A 4 -2.97 9.82 0.12
N GLU A 5 -4.02 9.05 -0.11
CA GLU A 5 -4.03 7.64 0.23
C GLU A 5 -3.00 6.86 -0.60
N LYS A 6 -2.88 7.19 -1.87
CA LYS A 6 -1.89 6.58 -2.76
C LYS A 6 -0.49 6.81 -2.24
N GLU A 7 -0.16 8.04 -1.85
CA GLU A 7 1.17 8.37 -1.34
C GLU A 7 1.50 7.61 -0.06
N ILE A 8 0.54 7.51 0.84
CA ILE A 8 0.72 6.80 2.10
C ILE A 8 1.02 5.32 1.84
N ILE A 9 0.25 4.69 0.98
CA ILE A 9 0.43 3.29 0.64
C ILE A 9 1.77 3.07 -0.06
N GLN A 10 2.09 3.90 -1.03
CA GLN A 10 3.34 3.81 -1.77
C GLN A 10 4.55 3.96 -0.85
N ARG A 11 4.49 4.94 0.03
CA ARG A 11 5.57 5.18 0.99
C ARG A 11 5.75 4.00 1.94
N CYS A 12 4.64 3.48 2.43
CA CYS A 12 4.65 2.33 3.32
C CYS A 12 5.29 1.11 2.64
N LEU A 13 4.92 0.85 1.40
CA LEU A 13 5.48 -0.24 0.63
C LEU A 13 6.97 -0.05 0.38
N THR A 14 7.39 1.17 0.06
CA THR A 14 8.80 1.49 -0.17
C THR A 14 9.61 1.25 1.10
N GLU A 15 9.11 1.70 2.24
CA GLU A 15 9.79 1.52 3.52
C GLU A 15 9.84 0.05 3.95
N CYS A 16 8.85 -0.73 3.53
CA CYS A 16 8.81 -2.16 3.81
C CYS A 16 9.61 -3.00 2.81
N GLY A 17 10.28 -2.34 1.87
CA GLY A 17 11.07 -3.04 0.85
C GLY A 17 10.21 -3.85 -0.11
N GLY A 18 8.97 -3.42 -0.34
CA GLY A 18 8.04 -4.12 -1.22
C GLY A 18 7.30 -5.26 -0.53
N ASN A 19 7.43 -5.41 0.78
CA ASN A 19 6.77 -6.48 1.52
C ASN A 19 5.31 -6.12 1.81
N GLN A 20 4.41 -6.68 1.02
CA GLN A 20 2.98 -6.39 1.14
C GLN A 20 2.38 -6.86 2.46
N VAL A 21 2.87 -7.97 3.00
CA VAL A 21 2.39 -8.49 4.28
C VAL A 21 2.68 -7.49 5.39
N LYS A 22 3.91 -7.01 5.43
CA LYS A 22 4.33 -6.04 6.44
C LYS A 22 3.61 -4.72 6.27
N ALA A 23 3.47 -4.27 5.03
CA ALA A 23 2.78 -3.02 4.72
C ALA A 23 1.32 -3.08 5.12
N SER A 24 0.63 -4.19 4.83
CA SER A 24 -0.77 -4.35 5.21
C SER A 24 -0.95 -4.31 6.73
N ALA A 25 -0.05 -4.93 7.46
CA ALA A 25 -0.07 -4.90 8.92
C ALA A 25 0.11 -3.48 9.46
N LEU A 26 1.04 -2.73 8.88
CA LEU A 26 1.28 -1.33 9.28
C LEU A 26 0.08 -0.44 8.96
N LEU A 27 -0.60 -0.70 7.86
CA LEU A 27 -1.77 0.07 7.45
C LEU A 27 -3.06 -0.37 8.16
N GLY A 28 -3.01 -1.50 8.85
CA GLY A 28 -4.17 -2.04 9.55
C GLY A 28 -5.25 -2.59 8.61
N ILE A 29 -4.84 -3.06 7.45
CA ILE A 29 -5.76 -3.64 6.45
C ILE A 29 -5.30 -5.05 6.09
N THR A 30 -6.17 -5.79 5.40
CA THR A 30 -5.81 -7.13 4.94
C THR A 30 -4.91 -7.02 3.69
N ARG A 31 -4.16 -8.08 3.44
CA ARG A 31 -3.30 -8.16 2.26
C ARG A 31 -4.10 -8.05 0.97
N ALA A 32 -5.28 -8.67 0.93
CA ALA A 32 -6.15 -8.59 -0.23
C ALA A 32 -6.61 -7.16 -0.50
N THR A 33 -6.98 -6.42 0.56
CA THR A 33 -7.38 -5.03 0.45
C THR A 33 -6.22 -4.17 -0.04
N LEU A 34 -5.02 -4.39 0.51
CA LEU A 34 -3.83 -3.66 0.09
C LEU A 34 -3.55 -3.88 -1.40
N ARG A 35 -3.59 -5.12 -1.84
CA ARG A 35 -3.35 -5.46 -3.24
C ARG A 35 -4.38 -4.80 -4.16
N LYS A 36 -5.62 -4.78 -3.74
CA LYS A 36 -6.68 -4.14 -4.50
C LYS A 36 -6.43 -2.64 -4.65
N ARG A 37 -5.99 -1.99 -3.59
CA ARG A 37 -5.67 -0.57 -3.62
C ARG A 37 -4.45 -0.26 -4.48
N ILE A 38 -3.43 -1.11 -4.42
CA ILE A 38 -2.25 -0.98 -5.28
C ILE A 38 -2.68 -1.01 -6.75
N ASP A 39 -3.57 -1.93 -7.09
CA ASP A 39 -4.07 -2.09 -8.44
C ASP A 39 -4.93 -0.89 -8.86
N ASN A 40 -5.84 -0.45 -7.99
CA ASN A 40 -6.73 0.67 -8.26
C ASN A 40 -5.98 1.98 -8.47
N TYR A 41 -4.93 2.21 -7.70
CA TYR A 41 -4.15 3.44 -7.77
C TYR A 41 -2.93 3.33 -8.69
N SER A 42 -2.70 2.16 -9.26
CA SER A 42 -1.51 1.90 -10.09
C SER A 42 -0.23 2.27 -9.35
N ILE A 43 -0.13 1.87 -8.10
CA ILE A 43 1.01 2.21 -7.25
C ILE A 43 2.24 1.41 -7.68
N ARG A 44 3.36 2.08 -7.75
CA ARG A 44 4.66 1.46 -8.03
C ARG A 44 5.59 1.64 -6.83
N TYR A 45 6.30 0.58 -6.53
CA TYR A 45 7.20 0.60 -5.37
C TYR A 45 8.42 -0.30 -5.60
#